data_f822b14ae5fd9236720352cea067f2f2
#
_entry.id   f822b14ae5fd9236720352cea067f2f2
#
_cell.length_a   1.000
_cell.length_b   1.000
_cell.length_c   1.000
_cell.angle_alpha   90.00
_cell.angle_beta   90.00
_cell.angle_gamma   90.00
#
_symmetry.space_group_name_H-M   'P 1'
#
loop_
_entity.id
_entity.type
_entity.pdbx_description
1 polymer ?
#
loop_
_entity_poly.entity_id
_entity_poly.type
_entity_poly.pdbx_seq_one_letter_code
_entity_poly.pdbx_strand_id
1 'polypeptide(L)'
;MWYNSSMNGSIFSDIIAVLYLAAFIAAGQLLSHWVFCRSPRVVRITLGAALSLLMLMWLPALFSFGLGFTLLSQLLALAAAAAIGFISAKKAVKPLMAVREPELRPYLCCVIPTVLLLCGLTLSHTLPHMPDGGLGSGQCTYGDMCMHLGIISSITRQGFFPPEYSIMAGQPMSYPF
;
A
#
# COMPACT_ATOMS: atom_id res chain seq x y z
N MET A 1 -23.51 -24.92 6.34
CA MET A 1 -22.28 -25.74 6.36
C MET A 1 -21.21 -25.26 5.35
N TRP A 2 -21.29 -23.98 4.89
CA TRP A 2 -20.36 -23.38 3.89
C TRP A 2 -19.37 -22.36 4.49
N TYR A 3 -19.36 -22.20 5.82
CA TYR A 3 -18.60 -21.12 6.49
C TYR A 3 -17.14 -21.49 6.84
N ASN A 4 -16.80 -22.78 6.94
CA ASN A 4 -15.49 -23.20 7.45
C ASN A 4 -14.38 -23.37 6.39
N SER A 5 -14.69 -23.44 5.10
CA SER A 5 -13.65 -23.55 4.07
C SER A 5 -13.09 -22.20 3.61
N SER A 6 -13.81 -21.10 3.90
CA SER A 6 -13.38 -19.74 3.53
C SER A 6 -12.36 -19.12 4.49
N MET A 7 -12.34 -19.52 5.76
CA MET A 7 -11.45 -18.88 6.76
C MET A 7 -9.97 -19.17 6.54
N ASN A 8 -9.61 -20.41 6.17
CA ASN A 8 -8.19 -20.75 5.93
C ASN A 8 -7.64 -20.09 4.66
N GLY A 9 -8.47 -19.92 3.64
CA GLY A 9 -8.11 -19.18 2.43
C GLY A 9 -7.92 -17.68 2.70
N SER A 10 -8.71 -17.10 3.60
CA SER A 10 -8.61 -15.70 4.01
C SER A 10 -7.30 -15.40 4.72
N ILE A 11 -6.93 -16.18 5.74
CA ILE A 11 -5.69 -15.97 6.52
C ILE A 11 -4.44 -16.07 5.60
N PHE A 12 -4.42 -17.01 4.67
CA PHE A 12 -3.29 -17.17 3.75
C PHE A 12 -3.18 -15.97 2.80
N SER A 13 -4.30 -15.49 2.25
CA SER A 13 -4.31 -14.30 1.40
C SER A 13 -3.90 -13.05 2.15
N ASP A 14 -4.29 -12.91 3.41
CA ASP A 14 -3.93 -11.78 4.26
C ASP A 14 -2.42 -11.76 4.55
N ILE A 15 -1.83 -12.93 4.83
CA ILE A 15 -0.38 -13.06 5.00
C ILE A 15 0.36 -12.65 3.73
N ILE A 16 -0.08 -13.12 2.55
CA ILE A 16 0.52 -12.73 1.27
C ILE A 16 0.43 -11.22 1.05
N ALA A 17 -0.73 -10.62 1.32
CA ALA A 17 -0.91 -9.18 1.18
C ALA A 17 0.02 -8.38 2.10
N VAL A 18 0.19 -8.81 3.35
CA VAL A 18 1.13 -8.19 4.30
C VAL A 18 2.57 -8.34 3.83
N LEU A 19 2.97 -9.53 3.34
CA LEU A 19 4.32 -9.76 2.81
C LEU A 19 4.59 -8.93 1.55
N TYR A 20 3.60 -8.82 0.67
CA TYR A 20 3.66 -7.97 -0.52
C TYR A 20 3.91 -6.51 -0.13
N LEU A 21 3.10 -5.97 0.78
CA LEU A 21 3.26 -4.62 1.30
C LEU A 21 4.63 -4.41 1.96
N ALA A 22 5.06 -5.36 2.79
CA ALA A 22 6.36 -5.30 3.48
C ALA A 22 7.54 -5.25 2.51
N ALA A 23 7.46 -5.95 1.38
CA ALA A 23 8.50 -5.92 0.35
C ALA A 23 8.65 -4.52 -0.29
N PHE A 24 7.55 -3.84 -0.60
CA PHE A 24 7.59 -2.46 -1.10
C PHE A 24 8.09 -1.48 -0.05
N ILE A 25 7.68 -1.66 1.21
CA ILE A 25 8.19 -0.84 2.32
C ILE A 25 9.71 -1.00 2.44
N ALA A 26 10.21 -2.22 2.43
CA ALA A 26 11.64 -2.49 2.50
C ALA A 26 12.40 -1.88 1.32
N ALA A 27 11.88 -2.03 0.09
CA ALA A 27 12.51 -1.48 -1.10
C ALA A 27 12.59 0.05 -1.06
N GLY A 28 11.52 0.74 -0.67
CA GLY A 28 11.50 2.19 -0.55
C GLY A 28 12.41 2.72 0.57
N GLN A 29 12.49 2.00 1.70
CA GLN A 29 13.43 2.34 2.78
C GLN A 29 14.90 2.16 2.32
N LEU A 30 15.24 1.09 1.62
CA LEU A 30 16.56 0.88 1.06
C LEU A 30 16.93 1.94 0.02
N LEU A 31 15.99 2.30 -0.84
CA LEU A 31 16.18 3.34 -1.83
C LEU A 31 16.43 4.70 -1.15
N SER A 32 15.64 5.06 -0.16
CA SER A 32 15.83 6.28 0.62
C SER A 32 17.19 6.28 1.33
N HIS A 33 17.59 5.15 1.88
CA HIS A 33 18.88 5.03 2.57
C HIS A 33 20.06 5.24 1.64
N TRP A 34 19.95 4.84 0.38
CA TRP A 34 20.98 5.10 -0.63
C TRP A 34 20.94 6.54 -1.14
N VAL A 35 19.79 7.02 -1.59
CA VAL A 35 19.66 8.34 -2.23
C VAL A 35 19.89 9.48 -1.24
N PHE A 36 19.37 9.34 -0.03
CA PHE A 36 19.44 10.36 1.04
C PHE A 36 20.43 9.99 2.15
N CYS A 37 21.51 9.31 1.81
CA CYS A 37 22.51 8.82 2.79
C CYS A 37 23.11 9.92 3.69
N ARG A 38 23.11 11.17 3.23
CA ARG A 38 23.61 12.35 3.99
C ARG A 38 22.54 13.07 4.79
N SER A 39 21.28 12.67 4.68
CA SER A 39 20.18 13.30 5.41
C SER A 39 20.00 12.71 6.81
N PRO A 40 19.40 13.45 7.74
CA PRO A 40 19.02 12.92 9.05
C PRO A 40 18.17 11.65 8.93
N ARG A 41 18.26 10.78 9.94
CA ARG A 41 17.56 9.49 9.95
C ARG A 41 16.05 9.64 9.83
N VAL A 42 15.47 10.65 10.50
CA VAL A 42 14.04 10.98 10.42
C VAL A 42 13.63 11.25 8.98
N VAL A 43 14.39 12.11 8.29
CA VAL A 43 14.12 12.46 6.88
C VAL A 43 14.20 11.21 5.98
N ARG A 44 15.20 10.35 6.19
CA ARG A 44 15.32 9.10 5.43
C ARG A 44 14.14 8.16 5.64
N ILE A 45 13.68 8.01 6.90
CA ILE A 45 12.53 7.15 7.21
C ILE A 45 11.26 7.71 6.55
N THR A 46 11.02 9.01 6.66
CA THR A 46 9.84 9.67 6.07
C THR A 46 9.84 9.58 4.54
N LEU A 47 10.97 9.92 3.91
CA LEU A 47 11.11 9.79 2.46
C LEU A 47 11.06 8.33 1.99
N GLY A 48 11.58 7.41 2.80
CA GLY A 48 11.47 5.98 2.54
C GLY A 48 10.01 5.51 2.54
N ALA A 49 9.19 5.98 3.47
CA ALA A 49 7.77 5.69 3.48
C ALA A 49 7.05 6.26 2.25
N ALA A 50 7.36 7.50 1.86
CA ALA A 50 6.80 8.12 0.66
C ALA A 50 7.20 7.37 -0.61
N LEU A 51 8.48 7.00 -0.74
CA LEU A 51 8.97 6.19 -1.87
C LEU A 51 8.35 4.80 -1.92
N SER A 52 8.12 4.17 -0.76
CA SER A 52 7.42 2.88 -0.66
C SER A 52 6.01 2.96 -1.21
N LEU A 53 5.25 3.98 -0.81
CA LEU A 53 3.89 4.23 -1.31
C LEU A 53 3.89 4.53 -2.81
N LEU A 54 4.82 5.38 -3.26
CA LEU A 54 4.96 5.68 -4.69
C LEU A 54 5.20 4.41 -5.50
N MET A 55 6.14 3.56 -5.08
CA MET A 55 6.44 2.31 -5.75
C MET A 55 5.25 1.34 -5.73
N LEU A 56 4.55 1.24 -4.59
CA LEU A 56 3.37 0.39 -4.42
C LEU A 56 2.22 0.83 -5.35
N MET A 57 2.04 2.13 -5.56
CA MET A 57 1.01 2.67 -6.45
C MET A 57 1.38 2.51 -7.92
N TRP A 58 2.61 2.88 -8.29
CA TRP A 58 2.99 3.00 -9.69
C TRP A 58 3.49 1.72 -10.34
N LEU A 59 4.30 0.90 -9.66
CA LEU A 59 4.85 -0.29 -10.31
C LEU A 59 3.76 -1.30 -10.72
N PRO A 60 2.79 -1.67 -9.85
CA PRO A 60 1.69 -2.53 -10.28
C PRO A 60 0.86 -1.91 -11.41
N ALA A 61 0.56 -0.61 -11.35
CA ALA A 61 -0.19 0.09 -12.39
C ALA A 61 0.53 0.05 -13.74
N LEU A 62 1.83 0.39 -13.78
CA LEU A 62 2.62 0.40 -15.00
C LEU A 62 2.64 -0.98 -15.70
N PHE A 63 2.85 -2.05 -14.95
CA PHE A 63 2.80 -3.40 -15.53
C PHE A 63 1.39 -3.82 -15.93
N SER A 64 0.38 -3.35 -15.20
CA SER A 64 -1.02 -3.67 -15.52
C SER A 64 -1.53 -2.98 -16.78
N PHE A 65 -0.98 -1.84 -17.17
CA PHE A 65 -1.32 -1.19 -18.45
C PHE A 65 -1.01 -2.07 -19.66
N GLY A 66 0.08 -2.86 -19.62
CA GLY A 66 0.44 -3.73 -20.74
C GLY A 66 -0.05 -5.15 -20.62
N LEU A 67 -0.17 -5.69 -19.40
CA LEU A 67 -0.43 -7.11 -19.12
C LEU A 67 -1.80 -7.36 -18.48
N GLY A 68 -2.59 -6.33 -18.27
CA GLY A 68 -3.80 -6.41 -17.46
C GLY A 68 -3.48 -6.55 -15.96
N PHE A 69 -4.51 -6.56 -15.13
CA PHE A 69 -4.38 -6.77 -13.68
C PHE A 69 -4.29 -8.27 -13.37
N THR A 70 -3.18 -8.86 -13.75
CA THR A 70 -2.91 -10.30 -13.65
C THR A 70 -1.88 -10.60 -12.55
N LEU A 71 -1.79 -11.86 -12.15
CA LEU A 71 -0.73 -12.31 -11.23
C LEU A 71 0.66 -11.99 -11.79
N LEU A 72 0.85 -12.10 -13.11
CA LEU A 72 2.13 -11.81 -13.76
C LEU A 72 2.53 -10.35 -13.58
N SER A 73 1.60 -9.40 -13.77
CA SER A 73 1.87 -7.96 -13.58
C SER A 73 2.26 -7.64 -12.13
N GLN A 74 1.64 -8.30 -11.16
CA GLN A 74 1.95 -8.13 -9.75
C GLN A 74 3.32 -8.73 -9.38
N LEU A 75 3.66 -9.89 -9.92
CA LEU A 75 4.97 -10.51 -9.72
C LEU A 75 6.10 -9.69 -10.35
N LEU A 76 5.87 -9.10 -11.54
CA LEU A 76 6.83 -8.21 -12.17
C LEU A 76 7.02 -6.91 -11.37
N ALA A 77 5.95 -6.36 -10.82
CA ALA A 77 6.03 -5.19 -9.93
C ALA A 77 6.85 -5.50 -8.68
N LEU A 78 6.61 -6.66 -8.06
CA LEU A 78 7.37 -7.12 -6.91
C LEU A 78 8.84 -7.37 -7.26
N ALA A 79 9.12 -8.00 -8.40
CA ALA A 79 10.49 -8.22 -8.88
C ALA A 79 11.22 -6.89 -9.14
N ALA A 80 10.54 -5.91 -9.74
CA ALA A 80 11.10 -4.57 -9.95
C ALA A 80 11.40 -3.86 -8.61
N ALA A 81 10.49 -3.91 -7.66
CA ALA A 81 10.71 -3.37 -6.32
C ALA A 81 11.89 -4.06 -5.62
N ALA A 82 11.96 -5.38 -5.68
CA ALA A 82 13.07 -6.16 -5.13
C ALA A 82 14.42 -5.80 -5.80
N ALA A 83 14.44 -5.63 -7.13
CA ALA A 83 15.63 -5.22 -7.86
C ALA A 83 16.09 -3.82 -7.44
N ILE A 84 15.17 -2.85 -7.33
CA ILE A 84 15.47 -1.50 -6.83
C ILE A 84 16.04 -1.57 -5.41
N GLY A 85 15.41 -2.32 -4.52
CA GLY A 85 15.88 -2.52 -3.15
C GLY A 85 17.27 -3.14 -3.09
N PHE A 86 17.52 -4.18 -3.88
CA PHE A 86 18.81 -4.88 -3.93
C PHE A 86 19.94 -3.97 -4.46
N ILE A 87 19.69 -3.25 -5.55
CA ILE A 87 20.65 -2.29 -6.11
C ILE A 87 20.94 -1.18 -5.08
N SER A 88 19.91 -0.68 -4.44
CA SER A 88 20.01 0.35 -3.41
C SER A 88 20.82 -0.13 -2.20
N ALA A 89 20.58 -1.35 -1.74
CA ALA A 89 21.33 -1.95 -0.63
C ALA A 89 22.82 -2.11 -0.96
N LYS A 90 23.16 -2.51 -2.20
CA LYS A 90 24.56 -2.62 -2.64
C LYS A 90 25.26 -1.27 -2.76
N LYS A 91 24.53 -0.22 -3.13
CA LYS A 91 25.05 1.13 -3.32
C LYS A 91 24.97 1.98 -2.06
N ALA A 92 24.30 1.51 -1.00
CA ALA A 92 24.20 2.24 0.25
C ALA A 92 25.58 2.42 0.88
N VAL A 93 26.04 3.67 0.89
CA VAL A 93 27.30 4.05 1.54
C VAL A 93 27.04 4.26 3.02
N LYS A 94 27.90 3.72 3.89
CA LYS A 94 27.83 4.04 5.32
C LYS A 94 27.97 5.55 5.50
N PRO A 95 27.07 6.22 6.24
CA PRO A 95 27.18 7.64 6.48
C PRO A 95 28.52 7.95 7.14
N LEU A 96 29.28 8.84 6.55
CA LEU A 96 30.65 9.17 6.97
C LEU A 96 30.70 9.89 8.33
N MET A 97 29.59 10.43 8.79
CA MET A 97 29.43 11.07 10.10
C MET A 97 28.10 10.66 10.71
N ALA A 98 28.12 10.28 11.98
CA ALA A 98 26.91 10.16 12.79
C ALA A 98 26.31 11.56 12.94
N VAL A 99 25.32 11.88 12.11
CA VAL A 99 24.52 13.10 12.30
C VAL A 99 23.87 12.96 13.67
N ARG A 100 24.21 13.86 14.60
CA ARG A 100 23.56 13.94 15.91
C ARG A 100 22.07 14.20 15.66
N GLU A 101 21.22 13.25 16.04
CA GLU A 101 19.78 13.30 15.81
C GLU A 101 19.05 13.59 17.14
N PRO A 102 19.09 14.83 17.66
CA PRO A 102 18.39 15.15 18.90
C PRO A 102 16.87 15.07 18.77
N GLU A 103 16.36 15.08 17.53
CA GLU A 103 14.93 15.23 17.23
C GLU A 103 14.20 13.91 17.00
N LEU A 104 14.91 12.77 16.95
CA LEU A 104 14.29 11.48 16.66
C LEU A 104 13.28 11.05 17.74
N ARG A 105 13.60 11.22 19.01
CA ARG A 105 12.72 10.86 20.13
C ARG A 105 11.42 11.67 20.15
N PRO A 106 11.43 13.03 20.17
CA PRO A 106 10.20 13.80 20.15
C PRO A 106 9.40 13.55 18.86
N TYR A 107 10.06 13.36 17.72
CA TYR A 107 9.40 13.01 16.47
C TYR A 107 8.64 11.68 16.59
N LEU A 108 9.28 10.62 17.05
CA LEU A 108 8.62 9.33 17.23
C LEU A 108 7.53 9.37 18.30
N CYS A 109 7.74 10.09 19.39
CA CYS A 109 6.75 10.26 20.45
C CYS A 109 5.52 11.05 20.03
N CYS A 110 5.63 11.95 19.04
CA CYS A 110 4.50 12.71 18.52
C CYS A 110 3.86 12.03 17.32
N VAL A 111 4.65 11.58 16.35
CA VAL A 111 4.13 11.07 15.07
C VAL A 111 3.49 9.69 15.25
N ILE A 112 4.12 8.78 15.98
CA ILE A 112 3.57 7.42 16.15
C ILE A 112 2.21 7.43 16.84
N PRO A 113 2.02 8.08 18.02
CA PRO A 113 0.71 8.14 18.65
C PRO A 113 -0.34 8.86 17.77
N THR A 114 0.07 9.94 17.07
CA THR A 114 -0.84 10.64 16.16
C THR A 114 -1.30 9.76 15.01
N VAL A 115 -0.39 9.03 14.37
CA VAL A 115 -0.73 8.09 13.29
C VAL A 115 -1.62 6.97 13.81
N LEU A 116 -1.29 6.37 14.95
CA LEU A 116 -2.10 5.31 15.55
C LEU A 116 -3.51 5.82 15.90
N LEU A 117 -3.61 7.02 16.48
CA LEU A 117 -4.89 7.65 16.78
C LEU A 117 -5.71 7.89 15.51
N LEU A 118 -5.10 8.49 14.48
CA LEU A 118 -5.78 8.76 13.22
C LEU A 118 -6.20 7.47 12.51
N CYS A 119 -5.34 6.46 12.48
CA CYS A 119 -5.69 5.14 11.94
C CYS A 119 -6.85 4.50 12.73
N GLY A 120 -6.80 4.54 14.05
CA GLY A 120 -7.86 4.01 14.90
C GLY A 120 -9.21 4.74 14.68
N LEU A 121 -9.18 6.07 14.62
CA LEU A 121 -10.37 6.87 14.31
C LEU A 121 -10.89 6.60 12.90
N THR A 122 -10.00 6.52 11.90
CA THR A 122 -10.40 6.22 10.52
C THR A 122 -11.06 4.85 10.44
N LEU A 123 -10.43 3.81 10.99
CA LEU A 123 -10.98 2.45 10.94
C LEU A 123 -12.31 2.34 11.69
N SER A 124 -12.43 2.95 12.88
CA SER A 124 -13.66 2.88 13.67
C SER A 124 -14.83 3.66 13.08
N HIS A 125 -14.56 4.73 12.33
CA HIS A 125 -15.59 5.59 11.73
C HIS A 125 -15.85 5.28 10.26
N THR A 126 -14.84 4.82 9.53
CA THR A 126 -14.95 4.55 8.09
C THR A 126 -15.58 3.17 7.82
N LEU A 127 -15.23 2.17 8.64
CA LEU A 127 -15.69 0.79 8.51
C LEU A 127 -16.25 0.26 9.84
N PRO A 128 -17.36 0.83 10.34
CA PRO A 128 -17.96 0.33 11.58
C PRO A 128 -18.47 -1.09 11.42
N HIS A 129 -18.21 -1.93 12.44
CA HIS A 129 -18.80 -3.25 12.54
C HIS A 129 -20.28 -3.14 12.89
N MET A 130 -21.10 -3.78 12.08
CA MET A 130 -22.55 -3.84 12.32
C MET A 130 -22.91 -4.98 13.27
N PRO A 131 -24.04 -4.88 13.99
CA PRO A 131 -24.48 -5.93 14.93
C PRO A 131 -24.71 -7.30 14.29
N ASP A 132 -24.98 -7.33 12.98
CA ASP A 132 -25.17 -8.56 12.19
C ASP A 132 -23.84 -9.18 11.71
N GLY A 133 -22.70 -8.62 12.11
CA GLY A 133 -21.37 -9.05 11.70
C GLY A 133 -20.93 -8.47 10.34
N GLY A 134 -21.75 -7.65 9.71
CA GLY A 134 -21.39 -6.93 8.50
C GLY A 134 -20.45 -5.74 8.75
N LEU A 135 -19.86 -5.22 7.67
CA LEU A 135 -19.14 -3.97 7.67
C LEU A 135 -20.04 -2.87 7.08
N GLY A 136 -20.24 -1.81 7.83
CA GLY A 136 -20.91 -0.61 7.35
C GLY A 136 -19.91 0.42 6.82
N SER A 137 -20.37 1.43 6.10
CA SER A 137 -19.59 2.61 5.79
C SER A 137 -20.00 3.80 6.66
N GLY A 138 -19.02 4.55 7.14
CA GLY A 138 -19.26 5.72 8.00
C GLY A 138 -19.96 6.85 7.27
N GLN A 139 -20.61 7.73 8.03
CA GLN A 139 -21.49 8.78 7.52
C GLN A 139 -20.88 9.69 6.44
N CYS A 140 -19.61 10.06 6.59
CA CYS A 140 -18.93 10.93 5.62
C CYS A 140 -18.45 10.21 4.36
N THR A 141 -18.35 8.89 4.38
CA THR A 141 -17.72 8.09 3.33
C THR A 141 -18.67 7.13 2.64
N TYR A 142 -19.96 7.13 3.01
CA TYR A 142 -20.89 6.11 2.51
C TYR A 142 -21.03 6.10 0.98
N GLY A 143 -21.04 7.26 0.34
CA GLY A 143 -21.12 7.36 -1.12
C GLY A 143 -19.81 6.99 -1.81
N ASP A 144 -18.72 7.59 -1.36
CA ASP A 144 -17.38 7.35 -1.92
C ASP A 144 -16.90 5.93 -1.68
N MET A 145 -17.17 5.36 -0.50
CA MET A 145 -16.79 3.99 -0.18
C MET A 145 -17.41 2.98 -1.13
N CYS A 146 -18.70 3.12 -1.45
CA CYS A 146 -19.38 2.24 -2.41
C CYS A 146 -18.72 2.32 -3.80
N MET A 147 -18.35 3.52 -4.24
CA MET A 147 -17.63 3.72 -5.50
C MET A 147 -16.25 3.05 -5.47
N HIS A 148 -15.45 3.29 -4.44
CA HIS A 148 -14.12 2.69 -4.33
C HIS A 148 -14.16 1.17 -4.22
N LEU A 149 -15.09 0.60 -3.46
CA LEU A 149 -15.29 -0.86 -3.39
C LEU A 149 -15.75 -1.42 -4.75
N GLY A 150 -16.59 -0.67 -5.48
CA GLY A 150 -16.98 -1.01 -6.84
C GLY A 150 -15.78 -1.04 -7.79
N ILE A 151 -14.90 -0.04 -7.74
CA ILE A 151 -13.65 0.02 -8.52
C ILE A 151 -12.75 -1.17 -8.19
N ILE A 152 -12.50 -1.42 -6.91
CA ILE A 152 -11.66 -2.54 -6.45
C ILE A 152 -12.24 -3.87 -6.95
N SER A 153 -13.56 -4.07 -6.82
CA SER A 153 -14.24 -5.27 -7.29
C SER A 153 -14.13 -5.43 -8.81
N SER A 154 -14.26 -4.34 -9.57
CA SER A 154 -14.13 -4.37 -11.03
C SER A 154 -12.72 -4.77 -11.45
N ILE A 155 -11.68 -4.14 -10.88
CA ILE A 155 -10.28 -4.49 -11.15
C ILE A 155 -10.02 -5.96 -10.83
N THR A 156 -10.49 -6.41 -9.66
CA THR A 156 -10.23 -7.78 -9.18
C THR A 156 -10.92 -8.85 -10.04
N ARG A 157 -12.15 -8.59 -10.50
CA ARG A 157 -12.94 -9.56 -11.25
C ARG A 157 -12.66 -9.59 -12.74
N GLN A 158 -12.39 -8.43 -13.33
CA GLN A 158 -12.23 -8.31 -14.78
C GLN A 158 -10.80 -8.66 -15.23
N GLY A 159 -9.79 -8.43 -14.38
CA GLY A 159 -8.40 -8.80 -14.66
C GLY A 159 -7.72 -7.97 -15.76
N PHE A 160 -8.40 -6.98 -16.37
CA PHE A 160 -7.81 -6.05 -17.33
C PHE A 160 -7.76 -4.62 -16.77
N PHE A 161 -7.00 -3.76 -17.43
CA PHE A 161 -6.79 -2.39 -17.00
C PHE A 161 -6.75 -1.45 -18.21
N PRO A 162 -7.48 -0.31 -18.22
CA PRO A 162 -8.42 0.13 -17.19
C PRO A 162 -9.67 -0.77 -17.12
N PRO A 163 -10.24 -1.00 -15.92
CA PRO A 163 -11.45 -1.82 -15.78
C PRO A 163 -12.67 -1.05 -16.29
N GLU A 164 -13.77 -1.77 -16.53
CA GLU A 164 -15.06 -1.14 -16.76
C GLU A 164 -15.64 -0.55 -15.47
N TYR A 165 -16.49 0.44 -15.60
CA TYR A 165 -17.23 0.97 -14.47
C TYR A 165 -18.08 -0.11 -13.81
N SER A 166 -18.06 -0.18 -12.48
CA SER A 166 -18.84 -1.15 -11.71
C SER A 166 -20.36 -1.01 -11.87
N ILE A 167 -20.82 0.17 -12.29
CA ILE A 167 -22.24 0.50 -12.46
C ILE A 167 -22.62 0.74 -13.92
N MET A 168 -21.67 0.69 -14.86
CA MET A 168 -21.90 0.94 -16.30
C MET A 168 -21.10 -0.09 -17.11
N ALA A 169 -21.66 -1.27 -17.29
CA ALA A 169 -21.04 -2.35 -18.06
C ALA A 169 -20.73 -1.91 -19.50
N GLY A 170 -19.59 -2.30 -20.01
CA GLY A 170 -19.12 -1.97 -21.36
C GLY A 170 -18.52 -0.57 -21.49
N GLN A 171 -18.45 0.21 -20.41
CA GLN A 171 -17.81 1.53 -20.43
C GLN A 171 -16.47 1.48 -19.68
N PRO A 172 -15.36 1.79 -20.35
CA PRO A 172 -14.05 1.82 -19.69
C PRO A 172 -14.04 2.93 -18.63
N MET A 173 -13.41 2.65 -17.50
CA MET A 173 -13.30 3.60 -16.41
C MET A 173 -12.34 4.73 -16.80
N SER A 174 -12.84 5.96 -16.81
CA SER A 174 -12.06 7.18 -17.07
C SER A 174 -11.71 7.94 -15.79
N TYR A 175 -11.73 7.27 -14.65
CA TYR A 175 -11.31 7.87 -13.37
C TYR A 175 -9.81 8.18 -13.42
N PRO A 176 -9.36 9.36 -13.00
CA PRO A 176 -7.94 9.67 -12.95
C PRO A 176 -7.26 8.76 -11.89
N PHE A 177 -6.33 7.96 -12.36
CA PHE A 177 -5.52 7.05 -11.52
C PHE A 177 -4.23 7.73 -11.07
#